data_6aee2b501407204a07dd8744095b2668
#
_entry.id   6aee2b501407204a07dd8744095b2668
#
_cell.length_a   1.000
_cell.length_b   1.000
_cell.length_c   1.000
_cell.angle_alpha   90.00
_cell.angle_beta   90.00
_cell.angle_gamma   90.00
#
_symmetry.space_group_name_H-M   'P 1'
#
loop_
_entity.id
_entity.type
_entity.pdbx_description
1 polymer ?
#
loop_
_entity_poly.entity_id
_entity_poly.type
_entity_poly.pdbx_seq_one_letter_code
_entity_poly.pdbx_strand_id
1 'polypeptide(L)'
;MPKESVIRKKAVEILESKGFVYWYPAKVKFKQNDIFGVFDLVCWKKKTTEIKFLQLTTSPNISARRKKIKVFMVENKIPHKIAVDIEIWGWNQKKKEFKVEEI
;
A
#
# COMPACT_ATOMS: atom_id res chain seq x y z
N MET A 1 -8.49 13.65 -10.88
CA MET A 1 -7.90 12.51 -10.16
C MET A 1 -8.33 12.52 -8.71
N PRO A 2 -8.64 11.38 -8.11
CA PRO A 2 -8.96 11.35 -6.69
C PRO A 2 -7.75 11.71 -5.84
N LYS A 3 -7.99 12.39 -4.74
CA LYS A 3 -6.93 12.73 -3.80
C LYS A 3 -6.43 11.47 -3.10
N GLU A 4 -5.20 11.49 -2.64
CA GLU A 4 -4.59 10.38 -1.91
C GLU A 4 -5.43 9.96 -0.70
N SER A 5 -6.00 10.92 0.02
CA SER A 5 -6.88 10.63 1.16
C SER A 5 -8.14 9.86 0.77
N VAL A 6 -8.67 10.12 -0.42
CA VAL A 6 -9.85 9.40 -0.95
C VAL A 6 -9.48 7.97 -1.29
N ILE A 7 -8.33 7.77 -1.94
CA ILE A 7 -7.84 6.43 -2.28
C ILE A 7 -7.59 5.62 -1.01
N ARG A 8 -6.97 6.23 0.01
CA ARG A 8 -6.72 5.56 1.28
C ARG A 8 -8.02 5.15 1.96
N LYS A 9 -9.03 6.04 1.97
CA LYS A 9 -10.33 5.73 2.55
C LYS A 9 -10.97 4.52 1.87
N LYS A 10 -10.90 4.45 0.55
CA LYS A 10 -11.43 3.30 -0.21
C LYS A 10 -10.69 2.01 0.11
N ALA A 11 -9.37 2.07 0.23
CA ALA A 11 -8.56 0.91 0.60
C ALA A 11 -8.91 0.42 2.01
N VAL A 12 -9.05 1.34 2.95
CA VAL A 12 -9.41 1.02 4.33
C VAL A 12 -10.78 0.33 4.40
N GLU A 13 -11.75 0.81 3.65
CA GLU A 13 -13.08 0.19 3.60
C GLU A 13 -13.00 -1.27 3.13
N ILE A 14 -12.18 -1.54 2.13
CA ILE A 14 -11.99 -2.91 1.64
C ILE A 14 -11.31 -3.78 2.69
N LEU A 15 -10.25 -3.26 3.33
CA LEU A 15 -9.54 -4.00 4.38
C LEU A 15 -10.45 -4.34 5.56
N GLU A 16 -11.25 -3.38 6.00
CA GLU A 16 -12.20 -3.62 7.08
C GLU A 16 -13.22 -4.70 6.71
N SER A 17 -13.73 -4.66 5.48
CA SER A 17 -14.71 -5.64 5.00
C SER A 17 -14.15 -7.06 4.95
N LYS A 18 -12.83 -7.20 4.80
CA LYS A 18 -12.14 -8.49 4.75
C LYS A 18 -11.58 -8.93 6.09
N GLY A 19 -11.80 -8.16 7.15
CA GLY A 19 -11.33 -8.52 8.48
C GLY A 19 -9.88 -8.16 8.79
N PHE A 20 -9.28 -7.27 8.02
CA PHE A 20 -7.93 -6.79 8.29
C PHE A 20 -7.92 -5.68 9.34
N VAL A 21 -6.90 -5.70 10.19
CA VAL A 21 -6.52 -4.56 11.03
C VAL A 21 -5.48 -3.76 10.25
N TYR A 22 -5.54 -2.45 10.30
CA TYR A 22 -4.63 -1.61 9.53
C TYR A 22 -4.09 -0.48 10.38
N TRP A 23 -2.97 0.08 9.94
CA TRP A 23 -2.36 1.27 10.51
C TRP A 23 -1.68 2.07 9.40
N TYR A 24 -1.76 3.37 9.48
CA TYR A 24 -1.02 4.26 8.59
C TYR A 24 -0.54 5.47 9.38
N PRO A 25 0.60 6.08 8.95
CA PRO A 25 1.15 7.23 9.65
C PRO A 25 0.19 8.41 9.61
N ALA A 26 0.09 9.12 10.73
CA ALA A 26 -0.70 10.34 10.79
C ALA A 26 -0.05 11.42 9.93
N LYS A 27 -0.89 12.24 9.29
CA LYS A 27 -0.43 13.39 8.55
C LYS A 27 0.09 14.45 9.53
N VAL A 28 1.34 14.87 9.35
CA VAL A 28 1.97 15.90 10.19
C VAL A 28 2.04 17.20 9.40
N LYS A 29 1.33 18.21 9.85
CA LYS A 29 1.20 19.50 9.16
C LYS A 29 0.68 19.30 7.73
N PHE A 30 1.45 19.68 6.73
CA PHE A 30 1.06 19.54 5.32
C PHE A 30 1.75 18.36 4.63
N LYS A 31 2.42 17.50 5.39
CA LYS A 31 3.19 16.40 4.83
C LYS A 31 2.70 15.06 5.34
N GLN A 32 2.43 14.15 4.42
CA GLN A 32 2.13 12.75 4.74
C GLN A 32 3.45 11.99 4.89
N ASN A 33 3.64 11.32 6.01
CA ASN A 33 4.79 10.44 6.21
C ASN A 33 4.45 9.03 5.74
N ASP A 34 5.38 8.42 5.03
CA ASP A 34 5.23 7.04 4.57
C ASP A 34 6.03 6.10 5.48
N ILE A 35 5.58 4.86 5.57
CA ILE A 35 6.30 3.82 6.30
C ILE A 35 7.57 3.51 5.50
N PHE A 36 8.73 3.66 6.12
CA PHE A 36 10.05 3.53 5.47
C PHE A 36 10.21 4.45 4.24
N GLY A 37 9.40 5.52 4.16
CA GLY A 37 9.42 6.40 3.00
C GLY A 37 8.85 5.81 1.72
N VAL A 38 8.20 4.65 1.79
CA VAL A 38 7.74 3.91 0.60
C VAL A 38 6.28 3.47 0.71
N PHE A 39 5.84 2.98 1.87
CA PHE A 39 4.52 2.36 2.00
C PHE A 39 3.52 3.29 2.68
N ASP A 40 2.27 3.24 2.20
CA ASP A 40 1.20 4.10 2.73
C ASP A 40 0.53 3.52 3.96
N LEU A 41 0.44 2.19 4.04
CA LEU A 41 -0.13 1.55 5.22
C LEU A 41 0.37 0.12 5.39
N VAL A 42 0.21 -0.39 6.61
CA VAL A 42 0.47 -1.78 6.95
C VAL A 42 -0.83 -2.38 7.48
N CYS A 43 -1.08 -3.63 7.13
CA CYS A 43 -2.27 -4.33 7.61
C CYS A 43 -1.94 -5.80 7.90
N TRP A 44 -2.76 -6.39 8.76
CA TRP A 44 -2.66 -7.83 9.05
C TRP A 44 -4.05 -8.38 9.26
N LYS A 45 -4.23 -9.65 8.90
CA LYS A 45 -5.50 -10.32 9.07
C LYS A 45 -5.60 -10.91 10.46
N LYS A 46 -6.71 -10.64 11.14
CA LYS A 46 -6.95 -11.14 12.51
C LYS A 46 -6.81 -12.65 12.57
N LYS A 47 -6.16 -13.15 13.63
CA LYS A 47 -5.99 -14.58 13.90
C LYS A 47 -5.16 -15.32 12.84
N THR A 48 -4.34 -14.61 12.07
CA THR A 48 -3.42 -15.20 11.09
C THR A 48 -2.05 -14.55 11.21
N THR A 49 -1.07 -15.10 10.47
CA THR A 49 0.26 -14.51 10.38
C THR A 49 0.44 -13.65 9.12
N GLU A 50 -0.66 -13.38 8.42
CA GLU A 50 -0.63 -12.61 7.17
C GLU A 50 -0.47 -11.13 7.46
N ILE A 51 0.67 -10.56 7.04
CA ILE A 51 0.99 -9.14 7.17
C ILE A 51 1.30 -8.60 5.79
N LYS A 52 0.75 -7.43 5.46
CA LYS A 52 0.97 -6.79 4.16
C LYS A 52 1.38 -5.34 4.32
N PHE A 53 2.36 -4.91 3.53
CA PHE A 53 2.67 -3.49 3.34
C PHE A 53 2.06 -3.06 2.01
N LEU A 54 1.30 -1.97 2.03
CA LEU A 54 0.59 -1.48 0.85
C LEU A 54 1.11 -0.13 0.40
N GLN A 55 1.36 -0.01 -0.91
CA GLN A 55 1.57 1.27 -1.58
C GLN A 55 0.29 1.58 -2.34
N LEU A 56 -0.32 2.72 -2.02
CA LEU A 56 -1.57 3.17 -2.67
C LEU A 56 -1.24 4.20 -3.74
N THR A 57 -1.87 4.07 -4.89
CA THR A 57 -1.64 5.00 -6.00
C THR A 57 -2.81 4.94 -6.98
N THR A 58 -2.69 5.58 -8.12
CA THR A 58 -3.62 5.44 -9.24
C THR A 58 -3.07 4.38 -10.19
N SER A 59 -3.96 3.71 -10.95
CA SER A 59 -3.53 2.61 -11.82
C SER A 59 -2.45 2.99 -12.83
N PRO A 60 -2.44 4.20 -13.45
CA PRO A 60 -1.36 4.58 -14.35
C PRO A 60 0.01 4.68 -13.69
N ASN A 61 0.06 4.85 -12.36
CA ASN A 61 1.33 5.04 -11.64
C ASN A 61 1.89 3.76 -11.04
N ILE A 62 1.25 2.62 -11.25
CA ILE A 62 1.70 1.34 -10.66
C ILE A 62 3.14 1.02 -11.04
N SER A 63 3.51 1.17 -12.32
CA SER A 63 4.86 0.83 -12.77
C SER A 63 5.94 1.69 -12.11
N ALA A 64 5.67 2.98 -11.92
CA ALA A 64 6.61 3.88 -11.24
C ALA A 64 6.78 3.49 -9.77
N ARG A 65 5.69 3.14 -9.11
CA ARG A 65 5.73 2.71 -7.71
C ARG A 65 6.44 1.36 -7.55
N ARG A 66 6.24 0.45 -8.50
CA ARG A 66 6.95 -0.83 -8.51
C ARG A 66 8.46 -0.63 -8.55
N LYS A 67 8.94 0.27 -9.40
CA LYS A 67 10.36 0.59 -9.48
C LYS A 67 10.88 1.14 -8.17
N LYS A 68 10.15 2.06 -7.56
CA LYS A 68 10.52 2.65 -6.26
C LYS A 68 10.65 1.58 -5.18
N ILE A 69 9.70 0.66 -5.10
CA ILE A 69 9.73 -0.42 -4.12
C ILE A 69 10.93 -1.35 -4.37
N LYS A 70 11.17 -1.71 -5.62
CA LYS A 70 12.30 -2.60 -5.95
C LYS A 70 13.65 -1.96 -5.60
N VAL A 71 13.81 -0.66 -5.86
CA VAL A 71 15.01 0.07 -5.47
C VAL A 71 15.18 0.05 -3.95
N PHE A 72 14.10 0.31 -3.22
CA PHE A 72 14.10 0.26 -1.76
C PHE A 72 14.55 -1.11 -1.25
N MET A 73 14.01 -2.20 -1.84
CA MET A 73 14.36 -3.55 -1.43
C MET A 73 15.84 -3.86 -1.66
N VAL A 74 16.37 -3.45 -2.82
CA VAL A 74 17.80 -3.65 -3.14
C VAL A 74 18.69 -2.85 -2.19
N GLU A 75 18.39 -1.58 -2.01
CA GLU A 75 19.21 -0.69 -1.14
C GLU A 75 19.23 -1.16 0.30
N ASN A 76 18.14 -1.74 0.79
CA ASN A 76 18.04 -2.21 2.16
C ASN A 76 18.32 -3.71 2.30
N LYS A 77 18.79 -4.35 1.24
CA LYS A 77 19.16 -5.78 1.22
C LYS A 77 18.05 -6.69 1.74
N ILE A 78 16.80 -6.37 1.36
CA ILE A 78 15.65 -7.18 1.76
C ILE A 78 15.66 -8.47 0.94
N PRO A 79 15.54 -9.65 1.59
CA PRO A 79 15.51 -10.93 0.88
C PRO A 79 14.34 -11.00 -0.11
N HIS A 80 14.53 -11.76 -1.17
CA HIS A 80 13.49 -12.00 -2.18
C HIS A 80 12.21 -12.60 -1.55
N LYS A 81 12.38 -13.45 -0.54
CA LYS A 81 11.26 -13.98 0.25
C LYS A 81 11.35 -13.44 1.67
N ILE A 82 10.37 -12.63 2.05
CA ILE A 82 10.25 -12.11 3.40
C ILE A 82 8.92 -12.57 4.01
N ALA A 83 8.79 -12.42 5.32
CA ALA A 83 7.60 -12.87 6.04
C ALA A 83 6.36 -12.00 5.83
N VAL A 84 6.49 -10.92 5.04
CA VAL A 84 5.39 -10.00 4.76
C VAL A 84 5.15 -9.92 3.27
N ASP A 85 3.90 -9.68 2.87
CA ASP A 85 3.55 -9.43 1.48
C ASP A 85 3.66 -7.93 1.19
N ILE A 86 4.09 -7.60 -0.01
CA ILE A 86 4.16 -6.22 -0.46
C ILE A 86 3.26 -6.11 -1.69
N GLU A 87 2.30 -5.18 -1.64
CA GLU A 87 1.33 -5.00 -2.72
C GLU A 87 1.21 -3.54 -3.09
N ILE A 88 0.96 -3.29 -4.37
CA ILE A 88 0.61 -1.98 -4.88
C ILE A 88 -0.86 -2.00 -5.25
N TRP A 89 -1.63 -1.10 -4.66
CA TRP A 89 -3.05 -0.95 -4.95
C TRP A 89 -3.24 0.31 -5.79
N GLY A 90 -3.52 0.14 -7.08
CA GLY A 90 -3.72 1.24 -8.02
C GLY A 90 -5.20 1.46 -8.29
N TRP A 91 -5.71 2.64 -7.95
CA TRP A 91 -7.11 2.98 -8.18
C TRP A 91 -7.38 3.23 -9.65
N ASN A 92 -8.36 2.50 -10.20
CA ASN A 92 -8.83 2.70 -11.57
C ASN A 92 -10.13 3.50 -11.53
N GLN A 93 -10.05 4.78 -11.94
CA GLN A 93 -11.18 5.69 -11.86
C GLN A 93 -12.32 5.31 -12.80
N LYS A 94 -12.02 4.72 -13.94
CA LYS A 94 -13.05 4.29 -14.89
C LYS A 94 -13.84 3.10 -14.37
N LYS A 95 -13.16 2.09 -13.87
CA LYS A 95 -13.79 0.88 -13.33
C LYS A 95 -14.19 1.00 -11.87
N LYS A 96 -13.74 2.06 -11.19
CA LYS A 96 -13.97 2.31 -9.77
C LYS A 96 -13.60 1.11 -8.89
N GLU A 97 -12.42 0.58 -9.16
CA GLU A 97 -11.85 -0.54 -8.42
C GLU A 97 -10.34 -0.44 -8.35
N PHE A 98 -9.74 -1.18 -7.43
CA PHE A 98 -8.29 -1.27 -7.33
C PHE A 98 -7.75 -2.36 -8.23
N LYS A 99 -6.66 -2.04 -8.93
CA LYS A 99 -5.80 -3.05 -9.53
C LYS A 99 -4.72 -3.36 -8.49
N VAL A 100 -4.64 -4.61 -8.07
CA VAL A 100 -3.67 -5.04 -7.04
C VAL A 100 -2.53 -5.77 -7.73
N GLU A 101 -1.30 -5.32 -7.45
CA GLU A 101 -0.11 -5.97 -7.95
C GLU A 101 0.75 -6.41 -6.79
N GLU A 102 1.07 -7.68 -6.73
CA GLU A 102 1.95 -8.26 -5.72
C GLU A 102 3.40 -8.16 -6.19
N ILE A 103 4.28 -7.73 -5.29
CA ILE A 103 5.70 -7.59 -5.60
C ILE A 103 6.45 -8.89 -5.26
#